data_666e9f9f9ff1db0b86bca5c72bcd16d4
#
_entry.id   666e9f9f9ff1db0b86bca5c72bcd16d4
#
_cell.length_a   1.000
_cell.length_b   1.000
_cell.length_c   1.000
_cell.angle_alpha   90.00
_cell.angle_beta   90.00
_cell.angle_gamma   90.00
#
_symmetry.space_group_name_H-M   'P 1'
#
loop_
_entity.id
_entity.type
_entity.pdbx_description
1 polymer ?
#
loop_
_entity_poly.entity_id
_entity_poly.type
_entity_poly.pdbx_seq_one_letter_code
_entity_poly.pdbx_strand_id
1 'polypeptide(L)'
;MRFLEDFKNLNKFFNESDYSNQVTFYSETANDWQHLSEIVKELIKKTNFKIFYVCSDKNDYGLNFKEKNFNSYLINSKYLLTWLFKNIKTRVMLMTLPDLNQYYLKRSKYLVHYIYVPHTLSSLHSIYRKGAFDYYDTLFCVGPHHIEEAKKIEKIYKLKPKNLIEFGYSKIDILIADCKKFKKNNDDKLNFLIAPTWGDNCIINNGKVIEVIDHIRLLGHNIILRPHPITVKDSSDIINKIISRYEDYPNFTYQPNTDSNETLFKSDVLVSDWSGVAFEFAFGLKKP
;
A
#
# COMPACT_ATOMS: atom_id res chain seq x y z
N MET A 1 9.55 -17.92 -21.58
CA MET A 1 10.69 -17.07 -21.18
C MET A 1 10.57 -16.61 -19.72
N ARG A 2 9.47 -16.01 -19.30
CA ARG A 2 9.26 -15.47 -17.92
C ARG A 2 9.33 -16.53 -16.80
N PHE A 3 8.72 -17.70 -16.98
CA PHE A 3 8.78 -18.80 -15.98
C PHE A 3 10.21 -19.31 -15.70
N LEU A 4 11.06 -19.38 -16.73
CA LEU A 4 12.46 -19.79 -16.58
C LEU A 4 13.29 -18.75 -15.81
N GLU A 5 12.95 -17.48 -15.95
CA GLU A 5 13.57 -16.38 -15.21
C GLU A 5 13.16 -16.41 -13.73
N ASP A 6 11.85 -16.56 -13.46
CA ASP A 6 11.34 -16.75 -12.11
C ASP A 6 11.98 -17.96 -11.42
N PHE A 7 12.17 -19.08 -12.15
CA PHE A 7 12.82 -20.26 -11.62
C PHE A 7 14.31 -20.05 -11.32
N LYS A 8 15.01 -19.28 -12.16
CA LYS A 8 16.41 -18.88 -11.90
C LYS A 8 16.49 -18.02 -10.64
N ASN A 9 15.61 -17.04 -10.49
CA ASN A 9 15.55 -16.17 -9.33
C ASN A 9 15.22 -16.96 -8.05
N LEU A 10 14.31 -17.92 -8.14
CA LEU A 10 13.97 -18.82 -7.03
C LEU A 10 15.19 -19.65 -6.58
N ASN A 11 15.91 -20.25 -7.51
CA ASN A 11 17.11 -21.00 -7.22
C ASN A 11 18.21 -20.11 -6.62
N LYS A 12 18.38 -18.92 -7.17
CA LYS A 12 19.33 -17.92 -6.63
C LYS A 12 18.99 -17.57 -5.19
N PHE A 13 17.70 -17.30 -4.90
CA PHE A 13 17.22 -17.04 -3.55
C PHE A 13 17.60 -18.18 -2.58
N PHE A 14 17.32 -19.44 -2.93
CA PHE A 14 17.61 -20.57 -2.05
C PHE A 14 19.09 -20.87 -1.90
N ASN A 15 19.92 -20.59 -2.90
CA ASN A 15 21.36 -20.77 -2.83
C ASN A 15 22.05 -19.70 -1.97
N GLU A 16 21.49 -18.49 -1.93
CA GLU A 16 22.05 -17.37 -1.17
C GLU A 16 21.46 -17.29 0.26
N SER A 17 20.36 -17.98 0.53
CA SER A 17 19.66 -17.92 1.82
C SER A 17 20.40 -18.67 2.92
N ASP A 18 20.63 -17.99 4.04
CA ASP A 18 21.19 -18.53 5.26
C ASP A 18 20.25 -18.24 6.43
N TYR A 19 19.71 -19.29 7.05
CA TYR A 19 18.71 -19.18 8.10
C TYR A 19 19.15 -18.33 9.30
N SER A 20 20.43 -18.32 9.63
CA SER A 20 20.90 -17.78 10.91
C SER A 20 20.80 -16.24 11.00
N ASN A 21 20.90 -15.53 9.88
CA ASN A 21 21.05 -14.06 9.86
C ASN A 21 20.21 -13.38 8.79
N GLN A 22 19.05 -13.97 8.48
CA GLN A 22 18.21 -13.56 7.36
C GLN A 22 16.87 -13.02 7.80
N VAL A 23 16.49 -11.89 7.21
CA VAL A 23 15.14 -11.31 7.23
C VAL A 23 14.62 -11.26 5.80
N THR A 24 13.43 -11.80 5.57
CA THR A 24 12.81 -11.80 4.24
C THR A 24 11.60 -10.88 4.20
N PHE A 25 11.51 -10.09 3.15
CA PHE A 25 10.34 -9.29 2.81
C PHE A 25 9.65 -9.87 1.59
N TYR A 26 8.33 -9.78 1.56
CA TYR A 26 7.56 -10.08 0.37
C TYR A 26 6.65 -8.92 -0.01
N SER A 27 6.70 -8.57 -1.29
CA SER A 27 5.91 -7.53 -1.93
C SER A 27 5.15 -8.12 -3.11
N GLU A 28 3.84 -7.94 -3.16
CA GLU A 28 3.02 -8.41 -4.28
C GLU A 28 2.96 -7.39 -5.41
N THR A 29 2.92 -6.11 -5.07
CA THR A 29 2.74 -4.99 -6.00
C THR A 29 3.81 -3.93 -5.80
N ALA A 30 4.07 -3.12 -6.83
CA ALA A 30 5.02 -2.01 -6.75
C ALA A 30 4.71 -1.02 -5.60
N ASN A 31 3.43 -0.94 -5.19
CA ASN A 31 3.00 -0.05 -4.11
C ASN A 31 3.42 -0.53 -2.72
N ASP A 32 3.80 -1.79 -2.53
CA ASP A 32 4.16 -2.30 -1.20
C ASP A 32 5.49 -1.74 -0.70
N TRP A 33 6.41 -1.38 -1.62
CA TRP A 33 7.70 -0.80 -1.26
C TRP A 33 7.60 0.42 -0.36
N GLN A 34 6.63 1.32 -0.59
CA GLN A 34 6.43 2.51 0.26
C GLN A 34 6.11 2.19 1.73
N HIS A 35 5.59 0.99 2.01
CA HIS A 35 5.29 0.52 3.36
C HIS A 35 6.44 -0.25 4.00
N LEU A 36 7.31 -0.85 3.18
CA LEU A 36 8.40 -1.72 3.61
C LEU A 36 9.76 -1.01 3.64
N SER A 37 9.95 0.01 2.80
CA SER A 37 11.25 0.62 2.54
C SER A 37 11.93 1.19 3.78
N GLU A 38 11.20 1.86 4.66
CA GLU A 38 11.80 2.45 5.87
C GLU A 38 12.24 1.37 6.87
N ILE A 39 11.49 0.25 6.96
CA ILE A 39 11.89 -0.91 7.77
C ILE A 39 13.19 -1.50 7.21
N VAL A 40 13.27 -1.67 5.89
CA VAL A 40 14.46 -2.18 5.19
C VAL A 40 15.66 -1.28 5.47
N LYS A 41 15.52 0.03 5.28
CA LYS A 41 16.60 1.01 5.50
C LYS A 41 17.09 1.02 6.95
N GLU A 42 16.15 1.02 7.90
CA GLU A 42 16.50 1.01 9.34
C GLU A 42 17.18 -0.30 9.76
N LEU A 43 16.76 -1.45 9.22
CA LEU A 43 17.43 -2.73 9.47
C LEU A 43 18.85 -2.72 8.92
N ILE A 44 19.07 -2.23 7.70
CA ILE A 44 20.42 -2.13 7.10
C ILE A 44 21.31 -1.23 7.94
N LYS A 45 20.78 -0.08 8.41
CA LYS A 45 21.52 0.89 9.20
C LYS A 45 21.88 0.39 10.59
N LYS A 46 20.98 -0.36 11.24
CA LYS A 46 21.10 -0.75 12.66
C LYS A 46 21.63 -2.16 12.88
N THR A 47 21.68 -2.98 11.84
CA THR A 47 22.03 -4.40 11.97
C THR A 47 22.93 -4.87 10.83
N ASN A 48 23.52 -6.07 11.02
CA ASN A 48 24.26 -6.77 9.98
C ASN A 48 23.41 -7.89 9.32
N PHE A 49 22.08 -7.83 9.43
CA PHE A 49 21.22 -8.83 8.82
C PHE A 49 21.31 -8.79 7.30
N LYS A 50 21.26 -9.96 6.69
CA LYS A 50 21.02 -10.09 5.25
C LYS A 50 19.54 -9.93 4.99
N ILE A 51 19.17 -8.99 4.15
CA ILE A 51 17.80 -8.72 3.77
C ILE A 51 17.55 -9.29 2.40
N PHE A 52 16.54 -10.14 2.33
CA PHE A 52 16.07 -10.76 1.10
C PHE A 52 14.69 -10.18 0.78
N TYR A 53 14.57 -9.60 -0.39
CA TYR A 53 13.35 -8.95 -0.85
C TYR A 53 12.81 -9.72 -2.05
N VAL A 54 11.71 -10.44 -1.87
CA VAL A 54 11.01 -11.14 -2.94
C VAL A 54 9.84 -10.28 -3.38
N CYS A 55 9.75 -9.97 -4.67
CA CYS A 55 8.62 -9.23 -5.21
C CYS A 55 8.01 -9.92 -6.43
N SER A 56 6.73 -9.62 -6.68
CA SER A 56 5.97 -10.19 -7.79
C SER A 56 5.69 -9.20 -8.92
N ASP A 57 5.97 -7.93 -8.70
CA ASP A 57 5.81 -6.88 -9.71
C ASP A 57 7.16 -6.41 -10.24
N LYS A 58 7.32 -6.43 -11.58
CA LYS A 58 8.55 -5.97 -12.25
C LYS A 58 8.82 -4.46 -12.07
N ASN A 59 7.80 -3.70 -11.72
CA ASN A 59 7.89 -2.26 -11.50
C ASN A 59 8.18 -1.91 -10.03
N ASP A 60 8.37 -2.92 -9.17
CA ASP A 60 8.66 -2.71 -7.76
C ASP A 60 10.00 -1.97 -7.57
N TYR A 61 9.96 -0.87 -6.84
CA TYR A 61 11.13 -0.04 -6.58
C TYR A 61 12.22 -0.77 -5.77
N GLY A 62 11.86 -1.78 -4.98
CA GLY A 62 12.81 -2.62 -4.25
C GLY A 62 13.77 -3.39 -5.15
N LEU A 63 13.41 -3.65 -6.43
CA LEU A 63 14.31 -4.26 -7.41
C LEU A 63 15.52 -3.37 -7.77
N ASN A 64 15.32 -2.05 -7.70
CA ASN A 64 16.33 -1.06 -8.03
C ASN A 64 17.11 -0.56 -6.81
N PHE A 65 16.66 -0.91 -5.60
CA PHE A 65 17.35 -0.55 -4.37
C PHE A 65 18.64 -1.37 -4.23
N LYS A 66 19.78 -0.68 -4.02
CA LYS A 66 21.12 -1.29 -4.00
C LYS A 66 21.83 -0.96 -2.70
N GLU A 67 21.98 -1.96 -1.85
CA GLU A 67 22.72 -1.90 -0.61
C GLU A 67 23.50 -3.21 -0.37
N LYS A 68 24.59 -3.16 0.36
CA LYS A 68 25.52 -4.29 0.54
C LYS A 68 24.83 -5.56 1.08
N ASN A 69 23.90 -5.41 2.01
CA ASN A 69 23.22 -6.52 2.68
C ASN A 69 21.79 -6.75 2.17
N PHE A 70 21.45 -6.22 1.00
CA PHE A 70 20.11 -6.30 0.40
C PHE A 70 20.15 -7.03 -0.94
N ASN A 71 19.38 -8.10 -1.06
CA ASN A 71 19.23 -8.88 -2.28
C ASN A 71 17.75 -8.92 -2.69
N SER A 72 17.46 -8.57 -3.93
CA SER A 72 16.10 -8.57 -4.48
C SER A 72 15.90 -9.64 -5.55
N TYR A 73 14.70 -10.24 -5.58
CA TYR A 73 14.34 -11.34 -6.47
C TYR A 73 12.94 -11.13 -7.03
N LEU A 74 12.80 -11.06 -8.34
CA LEU A 74 11.52 -11.00 -9.01
C LEU A 74 10.99 -12.43 -9.24
N ILE A 75 9.86 -12.78 -8.64
CA ILE A 75 9.19 -14.06 -8.82
C ILE A 75 7.68 -13.79 -8.94
N ASN A 76 7.15 -13.91 -10.14
CA ASN A 76 5.74 -13.60 -10.44
C ASN A 76 4.86 -14.85 -10.53
N SER A 77 5.45 -16.03 -10.83
CA SER A 77 4.71 -17.29 -10.97
C SER A 77 4.10 -17.72 -9.63
N LYS A 78 2.77 -17.78 -9.55
CA LYS A 78 2.05 -18.23 -8.33
C LYS A 78 2.43 -19.65 -7.89
N TYR A 79 2.78 -20.52 -8.82
CA TYR A 79 3.26 -21.88 -8.49
C TYR A 79 4.61 -21.82 -7.77
N LEU A 80 5.56 -21.04 -8.31
CA LEU A 80 6.88 -20.90 -7.71
C LEU A 80 6.80 -20.16 -6.37
N LEU A 81 5.93 -19.14 -6.25
CA LEU A 81 5.66 -18.48 -4.97
C LEU A 81 5.07 -19.44 -3.93
N THR A 82 4.09 -20.27 -4.31
CA THR A 82 3.55 -21.29 -3.40
C THR A 82 4.63 -22.25 -2.91
N TRP A 83 5.53 -22.64 -3.82
CA TRP A 83 6.65 -23.51 -3.46
C TRP A 83 7.66 -22.79 -2.56
N LEU A 84 7.99 -21.52 -2.88
CA LEU A 84 8.86 -20.69 -2.06
C LEU A 84 8.30 -20.55 -0.64
N PHE A 85 7.05 -20.12 -0.50
CA PHE A 85 6.42 -19.92 0.81
C PHE A 85 6.39 -21.19 1.65
N LYS A 86 6.13 -22.37 1.05
CA LYS A 86 6.15 -23.66 1.75
C LYS A 86 7.54 -24.08 2.22
N ASN A 87 8.59 -23.64 1.54
CA ASN A 87 9.96 -24.14 1.74
C ASN A 87 10.95 -23.09 2.23
N ILE A 88 10.53 -21.84 2.38
CA ILE A 88 11.42 -20.76 2.82
C ILE A 88 11.97 -21.04 4.21
N LYS A 89 13.29 -20.85 4.35
CA LYS A 89 14.01 -20.88 5.62
C LYS A 89 14.50 -19.48 5.92
N THR A 90 13.78 -18.76 6.75
CA THR A 90 14.14 -17.43 7.22
C THR A 90 13.73 -17.29 8.68
N ARG A 91 14.40 -16.44 9.45
CA ARG A 91 13.98 -16.21 10.84
C ARG A 91 12.68 -15.42 10.91
N VAL A 92 12.58 -14.40 10.09
CA VAL A 92 11.45 -13.46 10.09
C VAL A 92 11.03 -13.21 8.65
N MET A 93 9.74 -13.17 8.42
CA MET A 93 9.14 -12.77 7.15
C MET A 93 8.15 -11.63 7.36
N LEU A 94 8.39 -10.50 6.68
CA LEU A 94 7.54 -9.32 6.72
C LEU A 94 6.79 -9.16 5.40
N MET A 95 5.51 -8.85 5.46
CA MET A 95 4.69 -8.56 4.28
C MET A 95 3.48 -7.69 4.62
N THR A 96 2.97 -7.02 3.61
CA THR A 96 1.77 -6.17 3.72
C THR A 96 0.47 -6.91 3.44
N LEU A 97 0.56 -8.15 2.95
CA LEU A 97 -0.60 -8.93 2.52
C LEU A 97 -1.35 -9.53 3.70
N PRO A 98 -2.68 -9.43 3.74
CA PRO A 98 -3.53 -10.26 4.60
C PRO A 98 -3.53 -11.71 4.11
N ASP A 99 -4.28 -12.58 4.79
CA ASP A 99 -4.62 -13.92 4.32
C ASP A 99 -3.44 -14.91 4.25
N LEU A 100 -2.43 -14.71 5.11
CA LEU A 100 -1.36 -15.70 5.28
C LEU A 100 -1.96 -17.10 5.53
N ASN A 101 -1.33 -18.12 4.98
CA ASN A 101 -1.71 -19.53 4.97
C ASN A 101 -2.97 -19.85 4.13
N GLN A 102 -3.39 -18.91 3.29
CA GLN A 102 -4.49 -19.09 2.34
C GLN A 102 -3.99 -18.92 0.91
N TYR A 103 -4.76 -19.41 -0.05
CA TYR A 103 -4.40 -19.35 -1.47
C TYR A 103 -2.95 -19.81 -1.71
N TYR A 104 -2.16 -19.00 -2.39
CA TYR A 104 -0.75 -19.26 -2.67
C TYR A 104 0.20 -18.85 -1.52
N LEU A 105 -0.23 -17.97 -0.61
CA LEU A 105 0.53 -17.51 0.56
C LEU A 105 0.51 -18.57 1.67
N LYS A 106 1.30 -19.64 1.53
CA LYS A 106 1.35 -20.70 2.54
C LYS A 106 2.37 -20.39 3.63
N ARG A 107 2.08 -20.79 4.87
CA ARG A 107 3.13 -20.81 5.90
C ARG A 107 4.17 -21.85 5.54
N SER A 108 5.42 -21.53 5.85
CA SER A 108 6.53 -22.45 5.68
C SER A 108 6.37 -23.69 6.58
N LYS A 109 6.86 -24.83 6.11
CA LYS A 109 7.04 -26.03 6.94
C LYS A 109 8.15 -25.88 8.00
N TYR A 110 8.96 -24.84 7.89
CA TYR A 110 10.01 -24.51 8.85
C TYR A 110 9.51 -23.45 9.85
N LEU A 111 10.25 -23.28 10.94
CA LEU A 111 9.93 -22.28 11.95
C LEU A 111 10.27 -20.88 11.43
N VAL A 112 9.29 -20.18 10.92
CA VAL A 112 9.37 -18.80 10.44
C VAL A 112 8.44 -17.93 11.27
N HIS A 113 8.91 -16.79 11.74
CA HIS A 113 8.12 -15.79 12.43
C HIS A 113 7.55 -14.79 11.41
N TYR A 114 6.22 -14.71 11.29
CA TYR A 114 5.53 -13.87 10.30
C TYR A 114 5.04 -12.58 10.93
N ILE A 115 5.41 -11.46 10.32
CA ILE A 115 5.02 -10.11 10.73
C ILE A 115 4.16 -9.48 9.63
N TYR A 116 2.96 -9.06 9.99
CA TYR A 116 2.15 -8.21 9.13
C TYR A 116 2.57 -6.74 9.27
N VAL A 117 2.83 -6.09 8.16
CA VAL A 117 3.12 -4.65 8.08
C VAL A 117 1.89 -3.94 7.52
N PRO A 118 1.33 -2.94 8.23
CA PRO A 118 0.12 -2.27 7.78
C PRO A 118 0.38 -1.44 6.52
N HIS A 119 -0.55 -1.50 5.57
CA HIS A 119 -0.55 -0.70 4.34
C HIS A 119 -1.71 0.31 4.29
N THR A 120 -2.43 0.48 5.39
CA THR A 120 -3.53 1.43 5.56
C THR A 120 -3.67 1.84 7.01
N LEU A 121 -4.25 3.03 7.25
CA LEU A 121 -4.62 3.53 8.58
C LEU A 121 -6.02 3.10 9.01
N SER A 122 -6.78 2.46 8.12
CA SER A 122 -8.16 2.07 8.36
C SER A 122 -8.26 0.91 9.34
N SER A 123 -9.44 0.78 9.95
CA SER A 123 -9.79 -0.29 10.89
C SER A 123 -9.55 -1.70 10.32
N LEU A 124 -8.96 -2.59 11.11
CA LEU A 124 -8.68 -3.97 10.71
C LEU A 124 -9.95 -4.76 10.40
N HIS A 125 -11.03 -4.53 11.14
CA HIS A 125 -12.26 -5.32 10.96
C HIS A 125 -13.19 -4.77 9.88
N SER A 126 -13.03 -3.52 9.45
CA SER A 126 -13.91 -2.90 8.46
C SER A 126 -13.51 -3.21 7.02
N ILE A 127 -12.21 -3.42 6.77
CA ILE A 127 -11.68 -3.61 5.42
C ILE A 127 -11.16 -5.02 5.15
N TYR A 128 -10.84 -5.78 6.21
CA TYR A 128 -10.35 -7.14 6.04
C TYR A 128 -11.41 -8.17 6.41
N ARG A 129 -11.42 -9.26 5.66
CA ARG A 129 -12.29 -10.38 5.96
C ARG A 129 -11.91 -11.05 7.29
N LYS A 130 -12.86 -11.75 7.87
CA LYS A 130 -12.59 -12.61 9.03
C LYS A 130 -11.46 -13.61 8.73
N GLY A 131 -10.50 -13.73 9.65
CA GLY A 131 -9.39 -14.67 9.55
C GLY A 131 -8.18 -14.16 8.75
N ALA A 132 -8.22 -12.92 8.26
CA ALA A 132 -7.14 -12.32 7.45
C ALA A 132 -5.78 -12.34 8.16
N PHE A 133 -5.76 -12.25 9.48
CA PHE A 133 -4.54 -12.18 10.29
C PHE A 133 -4.29 -13.39 11.20
N ASP A 134 -5.12 -14.44 11.11
CA ASP A 134 -5.08 -15.56 12.06
C ASP A 134 -3.73 -16.29 12.10
N TYR A 135 -3.05 -16.33 11.00
CA TYR A 135 -1.78 -17.04 10.84
C TYR A 135 -0.53 -16.17 10.99
N TYR A 136 -0.66 -14.90 11.34
CA TYR A 136 0.46 -14.05 11.70
C TYR A 136 0.88 -14.26 13.15
N ASP A 137 2.17 -14.13 13.42
CA ASP A 137 2.72 -14.22 14.78
C ASP A 137 2.81 -12.83 15.44
N THR A 138 3.06 -11.79 14.63
CA THR A 138 3.13 -10.39 15.06
C THR A 138 2.31 -9.51 14.11
N LEU A 139 1.60 -8.53 14.65
CA LEU A 139 1.00 -7.44 13.90
C LEU A 139 1.67 -6.13 14.28
N PHE A 140 2.20 -5.42 13.30
CA PHE A 140 2.53 -4.02 13.45
C PHE A 140 1.23 -3.22 13.39
N CYS A 141 1.00 -2.40 14.40
CA CYS A 141 -0.23 -1.63 14.57
C CYS A 141 0.04 -0.16 14.30
N VAL A 142 -0.80 0.48 13.48
CA VAL A 142 -0.65 1.90 13.14
C VAL A 142 -0.96 2.83 14.31
N GLY A 143 -1.71 2.33 15.29
CA GLY A 143 -2.08 3.06 16.48
C GLY A 143 -2.91 2.21 17.45
N PRO A 144 -3.36 2.80 18.57
CA PRO A 144 -4.08 2.10 19.64
C PRO A 144 -5.33 1.36 19.15
N HIS A 145 -6.06 1.90 18.17
CA HIS A 145 -7.27 1.28 17.62
C HIS A 145 -6.97 -0.09 17.00
N HIS A 146 -5.85 -0.27 16.26
CA HIS A 146 -5.48 -1.57 15.75
C HIS A 146 -5.20 -2.59 16.85
N ILE A 147 -4.55 -2.15 17.95
CA ILE A 147 -4.28 -3.00 19.11
C ILE A 147 -5.58 -3.44 19.78
N GLU A 148 -6.49 -2.51 19.99
CA GLU A 148 -7.80 -2.79 20.61
C GLU A 148 -8.64 -3.73 19.74
N GLU A 149 -8.70 -3.47 18.43
CA GLU A 149 -9.42 -4.31 17.47
C GLU A 149 -8.84 -5.72 17.40
N ALA A 150 -7.50 -5.85 17.29
CA ALA A 150 -6.84 -7.14 17.25
C ALA A 150 -7.13 -7.97 18.51
N LYS A 151 -7.00 -7.38 19.72
CA LYS A 151 -7.34 -8.03 20.99
C LYS A 151 -8.81 -8.45 21.05
N LYS A 152 -9.70 -7.60 20.53
CA LYS A 152 -11.15 -7.92 20.50
C LYS A 152 -11.44 -9.07 19.54
N ILE A 153 -10.82 -9.08 18.36
CA ILE A 153 -10.93 -10.16 17.38
C ILE A 153 -10.41 -11.48 17.98
N GLU A 154 -9.24 -11.46 18.62
CA GLU A 154 -8.66 -12.64 19.28
C GLU A 154 -9.61 -13.21 20.37
N LYS A 155 -10.19 -12.35 21.19
CA LYS A 155 -11.15 -12.74 22.23
C LYS A 155 -12.43 -13.34 21.66
N ILE A 156 -13.03 -12.69 20.63
CA ILE A 156 -14.31 -13.11 20.03
C ILE A 156 -14.14 -14.48 19.35
N TYR A 157 -13.04 -14.66 18.61
CA TYR A 157 -12.83 -15.88 17.84
C TYR A 157 -11.94 -16.92 18.53
N LYS A 158 -11.59 -16.67 19.81
CA LYS A 158 -10.75 -17.57 20.63
C LYS A 158 -9.42 -17.94 19.93
N LEU A 159 -8.79 -16.94 19.33
CA LEU A 159 -7.53 -17.11 18.62
C LEU A 159 -6.35 -17.08 19.61
N LYS A 160 -5.23 -17.67 19.18
CA LYS A 160 -3.96 -17.52 19.90
C LYS A 160 -3.56 -16.04 19.87
N PRO A 161 -3.22 -15.44 21.04
CA PRO A 161 -2.77 -14.05 21.11
C PRO A 161 -1.52 -13.84 20.23
N LYS A 162 -1.50 -12.75 19.49
CA LYS A 162 -0.37 -12.30 18.67
C LYS A 162 0.46 -11.29 19.43
N ASN A 163 1.69 -11.11 19.01
CA ASN A 163 2.48 -9.99 19.46
C ASN A 163 2.02 -8.73 18.73
N LEU A 164 1.42 -7.78 19.48
CA LEU A 164 0.91 -6.52 18.94
C LEU A 164 1.90 -5.41 19.25
N ILE A 165 2.49 -4.81 18.22
CA ILE A 165 3.51 -3.77 18.35
C ILE A 165 2.95 -2.45 17.85
N GLU A 166 2.93 -1.43 18.68
CA GLU A 166 2.63 -0.06 18.26
C GLU A 166 3.80 0.44 17.40
N PHE A 167 3.57 0.46 16.09
CA PHE A 167 4.60 0.70 15.09
C PHE A 167 4.46 2.07 14.42
N GLY A 168 3.20 2.53 14.25
CA GLY A 168 2.90 3.70 13.45
C GLY A 168 2.73 3.38 11.96
N TYR A 169 2.83 4.40 11.12
CA TYR A 169 2.62 4.27 9.68
C TYR A 169 3.65 5.10 8.91
N SER A 170 4.74 4.46 8.51
CA SER A 170 5.91 5.11 7.90
C SER A 170 5.60 5.91 6.63
N LYS A 171 4.54 5.56 5.88
CA LYS A 171 4.11 6.33 4.71
C LYS A 171 3.74 7.77 5.05
N ILE A 172 3.17 8.02 6.24
CA ILE A 172 2.87 9.39 6.70
C ILE A 172 4.17 10.18 6.93
N ASP A 173 5.19 9.58 7.50
CA ASP A 173 6.47 10.24 7.73
C ASP A 173 7.15 10.62 6.41
N ILE A 174 7.11 9.71 5.43
CA ILE A 174 7.61 9.97 4.06
C ILE A 174 6.82 11.11 3.44
N LEU A 175 5.50 11.08 3.52
CA LEU A 175 4.62 12.11 2.95
C LEU A 175 4.91 13.51 3.55
N ILE A 176 5.07 13.59 4.87
CA ILE A 176 5.44 14.83 5.58
C ILE A 176 6.81 15.34 5.12
N ALA A 177 7.80 14.44 5.03
CA ALA A 177 9.16 14.80 4.62
C ALA A 177 9.21 15.34 3.17
N ASP A 178 8.47 14.70 2.27
CA ASP A 178 8.43 15.10 0.87
C ASP A 178 7.59 16.37 0.65
N CYS A 179 6.49 16.53 1.39
CA CYS A 179 5.70 17.78 1.35
C CYS A 179 6.52 19.00 1.76
N LYS A 180 7.43 18.87 2.75
CA LYS A 180 8.32 19.96 3.16
C LYS A 180 9.29 20.43 2.06
N LYS A 181 9.64 19.53 1.13
CA LYS A 181 10.52 19.84 -0.01
C LYS A 181 9.75 20.45 -1.18
N PHE A 182 8.43 20.25 -1.20
CA PHE A 182 7.58 20.71 -2.28
C PHE A 182 7.31 22.21 -2.17
N LYS A 183 7.59 22.95 -3.25
CA LYS A 183 7.26 24.37 -3.36
C LYS A 183 5.92 24.51 -4.07
N LYS A 184 4.91 24.93 -3.35
CA LYS A 184 3.61 25.24 -3.92
C LYS A 184 3.64 26.62 -4.55
N ASN A 185 3.11 26.76 -5.76
CA ASN A 185 2.83 28.08 -6.34
C ASN A 185 1.60 28.67 -5.64
N ASN A 186 1.72 29.93 -5.22
CA ASN A 186 0.58 30.66 -4.68
C ASN A 186 -0.30 31.10 -5.86
N ASP A 187 -1.51 30.55 -5.90
CA ASP A 187 -2.58 30.97 -6.81
C ASP A 187 -3.74 31.46 -5.94
N ASP A 188 -4.50 32.44 -6.42
CA ASP A 188 -5.72 32.91 -5.76
C ASP A 188 -6.83 31.82 -5.76
N LYS A 189 -6.70 30.83 -6.61
CA LYS A 189 -7.62 29.70 -6.72
C LYS A 189 -7.19 28.55 -5.84
N LEU A 190 -8.15 27.96 -5.11
CA LEU A 190 -7.92 26.72 -4.40
C LEU A 190 -7.87 25.53 -5.38
N ASN A 191 -7.03 24.56 -5.07
CA ASN A 191 -6.94 23.28 -5.78
C ASN A 191 -7.73 22.22 -5.01
N PHE A 192 -8.86 21.79 -5.56
CA PHE A 192 -9.68 20.72 -5.03
C PHE A 192 -9.26 19.38 -5.64
N LEU A 193 -8.84 18.45 -4.81
CA LEU A 193 -8.55 17.07 -5.21
C LEU A 193 -9.76 16.19 -4.92
N ILE A 194 -10.35 15.62 -5.95
CA ILE A 194 -11.44 14.65 -5.83
C ILE A 194 -10.82 13.26 -6.00
N ALA A 195 -10.65 12.55 -4.89
CA ALA A 195 -9.97 11.25 -4.84
C ALA A 195 -10.79 10.23 -4.02
N PRO A 196 -11.88 9.72 -4.58
CA PRO A 196 -12.75 8.77 -3.89
C PRO A 196 -12.18 7.34 -3.89
N THR A 197 -12.83 6.46 -3.13
CA THR A 197 -12.63 5.02 -3.15
C THR A 197 -13.17 4.39 -4.44
N TRP A 198 -13.30 3.09 -4.46
CA TRP A 198 -13.86 2.30 -5.57
C TRP A 198 -15.10 1.51 -5.11
N GLY A 199 -15.82 0.91 -6.08
CA GLY A 199 -17.02 0.13 -5.85
C GLY A 199 -18.31 0.92 -6.13
N ASP A 200 -19.44 0.23 -6.07
CA ASP A 200 -20.73 0.76 -6.52
C ASP A 200 -21.21 1.99 -5.74
N ASN A 201 -20.85 2.08 -4.46
CA ASN A 201 -21.26 3.16 -3.58
C ASN A 201 -20.32 4.37 -3.58
N CYS A 202 -19.20 4.33 -4.33
CA CYS A 202 -18.30 5.48 -4.40
C CYS A 202 -18.97 6.65 -5.13
N ILE A 203 -18.55 7.89 -4.84
CA ILE A 203 -19.18 9.11 -5.39
C ILE A 203 -19.08 9.21 -6.91
N ILE A 204 -18.13 8.50 -7.56
CA ILE A 204 -18.03 8.43 -9.02
C ILE A 204 -19.15 7.56 -9.57
N ASN A 205 -19.28 6.31 -9.07
CA ASN A 205 -20.22 5.34 -9.62
C ASN A 205 -21.67 5.66 -9.32
N ASN A 206 -21.96 6.32 -8.18
CA ASN A 206 -23.31 6.79 -7.86
C ASN A 206 -23.68 8.15 -8.46
N GLY A 207 -22.77 8.78 -9.23
CA GLY A 207 -23.00 10.03 -9.96
C GLY A 207 -22.90 11.32 -9.15
N LYS A 208 -22.74 11.27 -7.83
CA LYS A 208 -22.66 12.48 -6.97
C LYS A 208 -21.44 13.34 -7.24
N VAL A 209 -20.40 12.76 -7.82
CA VAL A 209 -19.20 13.51 -8.20
C VAL A 209 -19.49 14.68 -9.15
N ILE A 210 -20.52 14.56 -10.01
CA ILE A 210 -20.91 15.60 -10.96
C ILE A 210 -21.40 16.85 -10.22
N GLU A 211 -22.26 16.66 -9.21
CA GLU A 211 -22.77 17.76 -8.37
C GLU A 211 -21.59 18.47 -7.64
N VAL A 212 -20.66 17.71 -7.12
CA VAL A 212 -19.45 18.25 -6.46
C VAL A 212 -18.62 19.07 -7.43
N ILE A 213 -18.33 18.55 -8.62
CA ILE A 213 -17.55 19.24 -9.65
C ILE A 213 -18.26 20.52 -10.09
N ASP A 214 -19.57 20.48 -10.34
CA ASP A 214 -20.36 21.63 -10.77
C ASP A 214 -20.33 22.76 -9.72
N HIS A 215 -20.44 22.45 -8.42
CA HIS A 215 -20.32 23.46 -7.35
C HIS A 215 -18.94 24.08 -7.29
N ILE A 216 -17.86 23.30 -7.35
CA ILE A 216 -16.49 23.83 -7.31
C ILE A 216 -16.21 24.68 -8.55
N ARG A 217 -16.70 24.27 -9.72
CA ARG A 217 -16.59 25.01 -10.97
C ARG A 217 -17.28 26.36 -10.91
N LEU A 218 -18.48 26.43 -10.32
CA LEU A 218 -19.22 27.69 -10.15
C LEU A 218 -18.46 28.70 -9.26
N LEU A 219 -17.66 28.20 -8.32
CA LEU A 219 -16.79 29.02 -7.47
C LEU A 219 -15.47 29.42 -8.17
N GLY A 220 -15.20 28.93 -9.37
CA GLY A 220 -14.04 29.27 -10.18
C GLY A 220 -12.72 28.63 -9.75
N HIS A 221 -12.76 27.62 -8.89
CA HIS A 221 -11.56 26.92 -8.37
C HIS A 221 -11.01 25.84 -9.31
N ASN A 222 -9.79 25.40 -9.04
CA ASN A 222 -9.15 24.32 -9.77
C ASN A 222 -9.66 22.96 -9.26
N ILE A 223 -9.86 22.02 -10.18
CA ILE A 223 -10.39 20.68 -9.89
C ILE A 223 -9.44 19.63 -10.45
N ILE A 224 -9.03 18.71 -9.60
CA ILE A 224 -8.23 17.55 -10.00
C ILE A 224 -9.04 16.31 -9.69
N LEU A 225 -9.47 15.58 -10.70
CA LEU A 225 -10.16 14.31 -10.56
C LEU A 225 -9.12 13.18 -10.61
N ARG A 226 -8.95 12.48 -9.49
CA ARG A 226 -8.03 11.35 -9.33
C ARG A 226 -8.75 10.09 -8.83
N PRO A 227 -9.39 9.35 -9.72
CA PRO A 227 -10.09 8.13 -9.36
C PRO A 227 -9.15 7.05 -8.81
N HIS A 228 -9.71 6.13 -8.04
CA HIS A 228 -8.99 4.92 -7.64
C HIS A 228 -8.64 4.07 -8.88
N PRO A 229 -7.45 3.41 -8.96
CA PRO A 229 -7.05 2.61 -10.11
C PRO A 229 -8.06 1.51 -10.50
N ILE A 230 -8.74 0.91 -9.53
CA ILE A 230 -9.82 -0.05 -9.79
C ILE A 230 -10.99 0.62 -10.51
N THR A 231 -11.40 1.83 -10.09
CA THR A 231 -12.47 2.57 -10.75
C THR A 231 -12.09 2.96 -12.19
N VAL A 232 -10.83 3.33 -12.43
CA VAL A 232 -10.31 3.60 -13.78
C VAL A 232 -10.49 2.39 -14.70
N LYS A 233 -10.23 1.18 -14.17
CA LYS A 233 -10.33 -0.07 -14.91
C LYS A 233 -11.77 -0.51 -15.12
N ASP A 234 -12.58 -0.50 -14.06
CA ASP A 234 -13.87 -1.17 -14.02
C ASP A 234 -15.04 -0.24 -14.40
N SER A 235 -14.85 1.08 -14.34
CA SER A 235 -15.86 2.12 -14.60
C SER A 235 -15.40 3.16 -15.62
N SER A 236 -14.60 2.74 -16.61
CA SER A 236 -14.01 3.62 -17.63
C SER A 236 -15.05 4.47 -18.36
N ASP A 237 -16.24 3.91 -18.67
CA ASP A 237 -17.31 4.61 -19.36
C ASP A 237 -17.87 5.78 -18.56
N ILE A 238 -18.00 5.62 -17.24
CA ILE A 238 -18.44 6.68 -16.33
C ILE A 238 -17.39 7.78 -16.29
N ILE A 239 -16.13 7.42 -16.14
CA ILE A 239 -15.00 8.37 -16.12
C ILE A 239 -14.93 9.14 -17.42
N ASN A 240 -15.04 8.49 -18.58
CA ASN A 240 -15.00 9.16 -19.88
C ASN A 240 -16.16 10.16 -20.04
N LYS A 241 -17.37 9.84 -19.57
CA LYS A 241 -18.48 10.79 -19.55
C LYS A 241 -18.21 12.02 -18.69
N ILE A 242 -17.56 11.84 -17.53
CA ILE A 242 -17.18 12.95 -16.67
C ILE A 242 -16.11 13.81 -17.37
N ILE A 243 -15.08 13.20 -17.94
CA ILE A 243 -14.01 13.92 -18.66
C ILE A 243 -14.62 14.75 -19.79
N SER A 244 -15.43 14.15 -20.69
CA SER A 244 -16.05 14.85 -21.81
C SER A 244 -16.99 15.99 -21.37
N ARG A 245 -17.63 15.87 -20.20
CA ARG A 245 -18.47 16.93 -19.65
C ARG A 245 -17.70 18.17 -19.24
N TYR A 246 -16.44 18.02 -18.83
CA TYR A 246 -15.62 19.09 -18.24
C TYR A 246 -14.35 19.42 -19.02
N GLU A 247 -14.13 18.81 -20.20
CA GLU A 247 -12.94 19.02 -21.03
C GLU A 247 -12.73 20.49 -21.43
N ASP A 248 -13.81 21.26 -21.63
CA ASP A 248 -13.76 22.68 -21.95
C ASP A 248 -13.52 23.60 -20.72
N TYR A 249 -13.50 23.02 -19.50
CA TYR A 249 -13.23 23.81 -18.31
C TYR A 249 -11.73 23.87 -18.05
N PRO A 250 -11.06 25.06 -18.22
CA PRO A 250 -9.61 25.16 -18.20
C PRO A 250 -8.99 24.83 -16.83
N ASN A 251 -9.80 24.85 -15.76
CA ASN A 251 -9.36 24.52 -14.41
C ASN A 251 -9.70 23.08 -14.00
N PHE A 252 -10.12 22.20 -14.94
CA PHE A 252 -10.34 20.79 -14.70
C PHE A 252 -9.16 19.96 -15.21
N THR A 253 -8.67 19.06 -14.36
CA THR A 253 -7.58 18.12 -14.69
C THR A 253 -7.98 16.71 -14.31
N TYR A 254 -7.84 15.79 -15.23
CA TYR A 254 -7.97 14.35 -14.97
C TYR A 254 -6.60 13.71 -14.74
N GLN A 255 -6.43 13.03 -13.62
CA GLN A 255 -5.18 12.36 -13.26
C GLN A 255 -5.45 10.88 -12.89
N PRO A 256 -5.31 9.93 -13.81
CA PRO A 256 -5.52 8.51 -13.55
C PRO A 256 -4.38 7.86 -12.75
N ASN A 257 -3.19 8.45 -12.78
CA ASN A 257 -2.00 7.89 -12.13
C ASN A 257 -1.88 8.34 -10.67
N THR A 258 -1.72 7.37 -9.76
CA THR A 258 -1.56 7.58 -8.32
C THR A 258 -0.13 7.35 -7.81
N ASP A 259 0.85 7.15 -8.70
CA ASP A 259 2.23 6.84 -8.34
C ASP A 259 2.98 8.02 -7.72
N SER A 260 2.48 9.25 -7.94
CA SER A 260 3.06 10.47 -7.40
C SER A 260 2.17 11.11 -6.33
N ASN A 261 2.80 11.59 -5.26
CA ASN A 261 2.15 12.38 -4.21
C ASN A 261 2.05 13.88 -4.57
N GLU A 262 2.57 14.30 -5.72
CA GLU A 262 2.63 15.71 -6.12
C GLU A 262 1.25 16.38 -6.12
N THR A 263 0.23 15.67 -6.58
CA THR A 263 -1.15 16.15 -6.58
C THR A 263 -1.68 16.41 -5.18
N LEU A 264 -1.32 15.53 -4.20
CA LEU A 264 -1.67 15.75 -2.80
C LEU A 264 -1.01 17.04 -2.27
N PHE A 265 0.26 17.26 -2.63
CA PHE A 265 1.00 18.44 -2.17
C PHE A 265 0.44 19.75 -2.76
N LYS A 266 0.04 19.72 -4.05
CA LYS A 266 -0.56 20.87 -4.76
C LYS A 266 -1.96 21.22 -4.24
N SER A 267 -2.71 20.24 -3.75
CA SER A 267 -4.12 20.42 -3.38
C SER A 267 -4.26 21.14 -2.04
N ASP A 268 -5.33 21.93 -1.91
CA ASP A 268 -5.71 22.65 -0.71
C ASP A 268 -6.81 21.94 0.06
N VAL A 269 -7.73 21.34 -0.67
CA VAL A 269 -8.91 20.65 -0.14
C VAL A 269 -9.01 19.28 -0.79
N LEU A 270 -9.29 18.27 0.00
CA LEU A 270 -9.60 16.90 -0.48
C LEU A 270 -11.10 16.67 -0.38
N VAL A 271 -11.71 16.24 -1.49
CA VAL A 271 -13.04 15.66 -1.52
C VAL A 271 -12.91 14.16 -1.72
N SER A 272 -13.33 13.41 -0.74
CA SER A 272 -13.21 11.94 -0.74
C SER A 272 -14.40 11.30 -0.06
N ASP A 273 -14.48 9.99 -0.15
CA ASP A 273 -15.41 9.13 0.61
C ASP A 273 -14.61 8.16 1.51
N TRP A 274 -14.90 6.88 1.54
CA TRP A 274 -14.18 5.88 2.35
C TRP A 274 -12.80 5.50 1.78
N SER A 275 -12.00 6.48 1.39
CA SER A 275 -10.67 6.25 0.83
C SER A 275 -9.55 6.45 1.85
N GLY A 276 -8.55 5.58 1.81
CA GLY A 276 -7.35 5.70 2.65
C GLY A 276 -6.58 7.01 2.46
N VAL A 277 -6.69 7.63 1.30
CA VAL A 277 -6.06 8.93 1.00
C VAL A 277 -6.57 10.06 1.90
N ALA A 278 -7.79 9.94 2.43
CA ALA A 278 -8.34 10.93 3.36
C ALA A 278 -7.49 11.03 4.65
N PHE A 279 -7.08 9.89 5.19
CA PHE A 279 -6.18 9.86 6.35
C PHE A 279 -4.79 10.40 6.02
N GLU A 280 -4.26 10.05 4.85
CA GLU A 280 -2.96 10.55 4.39
C GLU A 280 -2.98 12.07 4.23
N PHE A 281 -4.04 12.62 3.66
CA PHE A 281 -4.20 14.05 3.47
C PHE A 281 -4.37 14.79 4.80
N ALA A 282 -5.27 14.31 5.65
CA ALA A 282 -5.56 14.94 6.95
C ALA A 282 -4.37 14.86 7.91
N PHE A 283 -3.78 13.67 8.10
CA PHE A 283 -2.70 13.47 9.07
C PHE A 283 -1.32 13.82 8.54
N GLY A 284 -1.05 13.52 7.25
CA GLY A 284 0.23 13.78 6.63
C GLY A 284 0.41 15.24 6.22
N LEU A 285 -0.61 15.86 5.63
CA LEU A 285 -0.52 17.21 5.10
C LEU A 285 -1.19 18.26 6.01
N LYS A 286 -1.99 17.85 6.98
CA LYS A 286 -2.76 18.72 7.89
C LYS A 286 -3.65 19.71 7.14
N LYS A 287 -4.28 19.24 6.06
CA LYS A 287 -5.20 20.01 5.20
C LYS A 287 -6.61 19.43 5.30
N PRO A 288 -7.65 20.24 5.04
CA PRO A 288 -9.05 19.81 5.03
C PRO A 288 -9.39 18.93 3.82
#